data_a1d7a2f6a031868be0955adf16802127
#
_entry.id   a1d7a2f6a031868be0955adf16802127
#
_cell.length_a   1.000
_cell.length_b   1.000
_cell.length_c   1.000
_cell.angle_alpha   90.00
_cell.angle_beta   90.00
_cell.angle_gamma   90.00
#
_symmetry.space_group_name_H-M   'P 1'
#
loop_
_entity.id
_entity.type
_entity.pdbx_description
1 polymer ?
#
loop_
_entity_poly.entity_id
_entity_poly.type
_entity_poly.pdbx_seq_one_letter_code
_entity_poly.pdbx_strand_id
1 'polypeptide(L)'
;LMKYDNLTFSEALKELADRAGIELPDVRMSAEERNRSDLKNTVYDINKEAARYYHYLLETETGNNARAYFNKRELSNDTIKSFGLGVSGIKSDDLYHYIKNKGYNDGQMKESGLFIYDEKGAHDRFRNRVMFPIINTNNKVIGFGGRVMGEGQPKYLNSPETIVFDKGRNLYGLNAAKNSRKNNIIICEGYMDVISMHQAGFNQA
;
A
#
# COMPACT_ATOMS: atom_id res chain seq x y z
N LEU A 1 13.80 -14.12 -4.97
CA LEU A 1 13.39 -13.51 -3.71
C LEU A 1 14.17 -12.22 -3.42
N MET A 2 15.50 -12.27 -3.19
CA MET A 2 16.27 -11.06 -2.87
C MET A 2 16.06 -9.89 -3.85
N LYS A 3 16.14 -10.14 -5.16
CA LYS A 3 15.96 -9.10 -6.19
C LYS A 3 14.50 -8.68 -6.40
N TYR A 4 13.54 -9.60 -6.26
CA TYR A 4 12.13 -9.33 -6.56
C TYR A 4 11.36 -8.77 -5.36
N ASP A 5 11.68 -9.23 -4.15
CA ASP A 5 10.96 -8.86 -2.93
C ASP A 5 11.76 -7.87 -2.06
N ASN A 6 12.88 -7.37 -2.58
CA ASN A 6 13.81 -6.47 -1.87
C ASN A 6 14.22 -7.00 -0.49
N LEU A 7 14.45 -8.31 -0.42
CA LEU A 7 14.85 -9.00 0.81
C LEU A 7 16.37 -9.04 0.95
N THR A 8 16.86 -8.94 2.17
CA THR A 8 18.24 -9.32 2.49
C THR A 8 18.41 -10.83 2.31
N PHE A 9 19.67 -11.30 2.28
CA PHE A 9 19.93 -12.74 2.21
C PHE A 9 19.28 -13.51 3.35
N SER A 10 19.39 -13.00 4.58
CA SER A 10 18.80 -13.60 5.77
C SER A 10 17.27 -13.66 5.71
N GLU A 11 16.62 -12.58 5.23
CA GLU A 11 15.18 -12.56 5.05
C GLU A 11 14.71 -13.54 3.97
N ALA A 12 15.43 -13.60 2.84
CA ALA A 12 15.14 -14.53 1.76
C ALA A 12 15.32 -15.99 2.19
N LEU A 13 16.38 -16.27 2.97
CA LEU A 13 16.63 -17.59 3.53
C LEU A 13 15.52 -18.01 4.50
N LYS A 14 15.10 -17.12 5.38
CA LYS A 14 13.98 -17.37 6.31
C LYS A 14 12.67 -17.65 5.56
N GLU A 15 12.35 -16.85 4.57
CA GLU A 15 11.15 -17.03 3.73
C GLU A 15 11.16 -18.39 3.01
N LEU A 16 12.34 -18.83 2.51
CA LEU A 16 12.49 -20.13 1.87
C LEU A 16 12.37 -21.29 2.87
N ALA A 17 12.95 -21.13 4.05
CA ALA A 17 12.87 -22.12 5.11
C ALA A 17 11.43 -22.29 5.61
N ASP A 18 10.71 -21.19 5.84
CA ASP A 18 9.29 -21.20 6.23
C ASP A 18 8.43 -21.92 5.17
N ARG A 19 8.68 -21.66 3.89
CA ARG A 19 7.99 -22.36 2.79
C ARG A 19 8.33 -23.84 2.68
N ALA A 20 9.54 -24.22 3.07
CA ALA A 20 10.01 -25.61 3.03
C ALA A 20 9.71 -26.38 4.32
N GLY A 21 9.17 -25.72 5.37
CA GLY A 21 8.98 -26.31 6.68
C GLY A 21 10.29 -26.67 7.39
N ILE A 22 11.38 -25.94 7.09
CA ILE A 22 12.71 -26.16 7.65
C ILE A 22 12.93 -25.16 8.78
N GLU A 23 13.20 -25.63 9.99
CA GLU A 23 13.67 -24.78 11.09
C GLU A 23 15.12 -24.36 10.84
N LEU A 24 15.34 -23.05 10.68
CA LEU A 24 16.69 -22.50 10.60
C LEU A 24 17.29 -22.42 12.00
N PRO A 25 18.58 -22.79 12.16
CA PRO A 25 19.29 -22.47 13.39
C PRO A 25 19.27 -20.96 13.62
N ASP A 26 19.24 -20.54 14.89
CA ASP A 26 19.22 -19.12 15.28
C ASP A 26 20.41 -18.38 14.65
N VAL A 27 20.17 -17.79 13.48
CA VAL A 27 21.16 -16.92 12.85
C VAL A 27 21.18 -15.65 13.68
N ARG A 28 22.26 -15.41 14.40
CA ARG A 28 22.45 -14.17 15.16
C ARG A 28 22.50 -13.00 14.17
N MET A 29 21.34 -12.42 13.89
CA MET A 29 21.25 -11.16 13.15
C MET A 29 22.07 -10.09 13.89
N SER A 30 22.81 -9.29 13.15
CA SER A 30 23.45 -8.10 13.72
C SER A 30 22.41 -7.16 14.33
N ALA A 31 22.81 -6.30 15.24
CA ALA A 31 21.90 -5.29 15.80
C ALA A 31 21.31 -4.39 14.70
N GLU A 32 22.10 -4.05 13.69
CA GLU A 32 21.67 -3.26 12.54
C GLU A 32 20.61 -3.97 11.68
N GLU A 33 20.80 -5.26 11.41
CA GLU A 33 19.84 -6.09 10.66
C GLU A 33 18.50 -6.21 11.42
N ARG A 34 18.56 -6.39 12.74
CA ARG A 34 17.35 -6.41 13.59
C ARG A 34 16.62 -5.08 13.52
N ASN A 35 17.31 -3.98 13.75
CA ASN A 35 16.72 -2.63 13.72
C ASN A 35 16.08 -2.35 12.35
N ARG A 36 16.72 -2.75 11.26
CA ARG A 36 16.19 -2.59 9.90
C ARG A 36 14.94 -3.46 9.68
N SER A 37 14.96 -4.70 10.17
CA SER A 37 13.81 -5.62 10.07
C SER A 37 12.63 -5.09 10.89
N ASP A 38 12.88 -4.60 12.11
CA ASP A 38 11.85 -4.04 12.99
C ASP A 38 11.24 -2.77 12.38
N LEU A 39 12.06 -1.89 11.82
CA LEU A 39 11.59 -0.71 11.11
C LEU A 39 10.72 -1.08 9.90
N LYS A 40 11.14 -2.06 9.11
CA LYS A 40 10.41 -2.58 7.96
C LYS A 40 9.03 -3.12 8.36
N ASN A 41 8.97 -3.91 9.44
CA ASN A 41 7.72 -4.43 9.98
C ASN A 41 6.83 -3.29 10.48
N THR A 42 7.38 -2.31 11.18
CA THR A 42 6.64 -1.13 11.64
C THR A 42 6.02 -0.36 10.47
N VAL A 43 6.76 -0.16 9.37
CA VAL A 43 6.24 0.53 8.18
C VAL A 43 5.13 -0.29 7.51
N TYR A 44 5.24 -1.61 7.46
CA TYR A 44 4.14 -2.47 6.96
C TYR A 44 2.89 -2.32 7.83
N ASP A 45 3.03 -2.29 9.15
CA ASP A 45 1.90 -2.16 10.06
C ASP A 45 1.23 -0.79 9.93
N ILE A 46 2.01 0.30 9.84
CA ILE A 46 1.48 1.65 9.59
C ILE A 46 0.72 1.70 8.25
N ASN A 47 1.28 1.15 7.17
CA ASN A 47 0.62 1.10 5.88
C ASN A 47 -0.68 0.28 5.93
N LYS A 48 -0.69 -0.84 6.64
CA LYS A 48 -1.88 -1.67 6.85
C LYS A 48 -2.98 -0.90 7.60
N GLU A 49 -2.63 -0.20 8.68
CA GLU A 49 -3.57 0.62 9.43
C GLU A 49 -4.10 1.79 8.57
N ALA A 50 -3.23 2.44 7.79
CA ALA A 50 -3.65 3.49 6.86
C ALA A 50 -4.61 2.95 5.78
N ALA A 51 -4.36 1.76 5.22
CA ALA A 51 -5.26 1.14 4.24
C ALA A 51 -6.65 0.85 4.86
N ARG A 52 -6.68 0.34 6.10
CA ARG A 52 -7.93 0.12 6.83
C ARG A 52 -8.68 1.42 7.07
N TYR A 53 -7.99 2.46 7.48
CA TYR A 53 -8.57 3.77 7.74
C TYR A 53 -9.15 4.38 6.46
N TYR A 54 -8.41 4.38 5.36
CA TYR A 54 -8.89 4.87 4.08
C TYR A 54 -10.10 4.07 3.55
N HIS A 55 -10.12 2.77 3.72
CA HIS A 55 -11.25 1.93 3.35
C HIS A 55 -12.48 2.20 4.23
N TYR A 56 -12.28 2.35 5.56
CA TYR A 56 -13.34 2.72 6.49
C TYR A 56 -13.99 4.07 6.14
N LEU A 57 -13.20 5.06 5.73
CA LEU A 57 -13.73 6.37 5.36
C LEU A 57 -14.72 6.31 4.17
N LEU A 58 -14.68 5.26 3.35
CA LEU A 58 -15.70 5.06 2.30
C LEU A 58 -17.11 4.91 2.85
N GLU A 59 -17.26 4.36 4.05
CA GLU A 59 -18.57 4.13 4.69
C GLU A 59 -19.10 5.39 5.41
N THR A 60 -18.27 6.42 5.51
CA THR A 60 -18.62 7.70 6.15
C THR A 60 -19.09 8.75 5.13
N GLU A 61 -19.51 9.91 5.60
CA GLU A 61 -19.85 11.06 4.74
C GLU A 61 -18.65 11.51 3.88
N THR A 62 -17.43 11.41 4.40
CA THR A 62 -16.19 11.70 3.66
C THR A 62 -16.09 10.85 2.38
N GLY A 63 -16.65 9.65 2.39
CA GLY A 63 -16.64 8.72 1.26
C GLY A 63 -17.63 9.04 0.14
N ASN A 64 -18.58 9.97 0.32
CA ASN A 64 -19.66 10.22 -0.67
C ASN A 64 -19.12 10.47 -2.09
N ASN A 65 -18.15 11.37 -2.23
CA ASN A 65 -17.57 11.72 -3.53
C ASN A 65 -16.76 10.55 -4.13
N ALA A 66 -16.07 9.78 -3.29
CA ALA A 66 -15.30 8.61 -3.74
C ALA A 66 -16.25 7.50 -4.22
N ARG A 67 -17.34 7.22 -3.50
CA ARG A 67 -18.39 6.28 -3.94
C ARG A 67 -19.02 6.71 -5.26
N ALA A 68 -19.38 8.01 -5.40
CA ALA A 68 -19.89 8.55 -6.66
C ALA A 68 -18.89 8.38 -7.81
N TYR A 69 -17.59 8.57 -7.53
CA TYR A 69 -16.54 8.33 -8.51
C TYR A 69 -16.46 6.85 -8.91
N PHE A 70 -16.49 5.92 -7.95
CA PHE A 70 -16.46 4.48 -8.24
C PHE A 70 -17.70 4.04 -9.02
N ASN A 71 -18.87 4.53 -8.65
CA ASN A 71 -20.12 4.26 -9.39
C ASN A 71 -20.06 4.78 -10.83
N LYS A 72 -19.53 5.99 -11.06
CA LYS A 72 -19.31 6.52 -12.41
C LYS A 72 -18.34 5.67 -13.24
N ARG A 73 -17.43 4.94 -12.58
CA ARG A 73 -16.48 4.00 -13.17
C ARG A 73 -17.02 2.58 -13.24
N GLU A 74 -18.29 2.38 -12.86
CA GLU A 74 -18.98 1.09 -12.88
C GLU A 74 -18.24 -0.02 -12.08
N LEU A 75 -17.53 0.39 -11.00
CA LEU A 75 -16.87 -0.56 -10.11
C LEU A 75 -17.86 -1.21 -9.16
N SER A 76 -17.85 -2.54 -9.11
CA SER A 76 -18.63 -3.31 -8.16
C SER A 76 -18.07 -3.18 -6.73
N ASN A 77 -18.94 -3.38 -5.75
CA ASN A 77 -18.51 -3.40 -4.33
C ASN A 77 -17.46 -4.49 -4.07
N ASP A 78 -17.58 -5.64 -4.73
CA ASP A 78 -16.60 -6.73 -4.61
C ASP A 78 -15.23 -6.32 -5.15
N THR A 79 -15.19 -5.58 -6.25
CA THR A 79 -13.95 -5.03 -6.82
C THR A 79 -13.35 -3.98 -5.89
N ILE A 80 -14.15 -3.05 -5.37
CA ILE A 80 -13.70 -2.04 -4.41
C ILE A 80 -13.07 -2.71 -3.18
N LYS A 81 -13.72 -3.74 -2.65
CA LYS A 81 -13.26 -4.50 -1.49
C LYS A 81 -12.01 -5.33 -1.78
N SER A 82 -11.97 -6.04 -2.92
CA SER A 82 -10.84 -6.92 -3.27
C SER A 82 -9.54 -6.16 -3.51
N PHE A 83 -9.63 -4.95 -4.06
CA PHE A 83 -8.49 -4.05 -4.23
C PHE A 83 -8.23 -3.15 -3.01
N GLY A 84 -9.06 -3.23 -1.97
CA GLY A 84 -8.94 -2.42 -0.75
C GLY A 84 -9.01 -0.92 -1.02
N LEU A 85 -9.78 -0.50 -2.04
CA LEU A 85 -9.89 0.90 -2.42
C LEU A 85 -10.43 1.72 -1.25
N GLY A 86 -10.02 2.98 -1.20
CA GLY A 86 -10.37 3.87 -0.08
C GLY A 86 -10.46 5.32 -0.48
N VAL A 87 -10.57 6.18 0.50
CA VAL A 87 -10.55 7.63 0.35
C VAL A 87 -9.74 8.25 1.49
N SER A 88 -8.91 9.25 1.18
CA SER A 88 -8.23 10.03 2.21
C SER A 88 -9.11 11.17 2.72
N GLY A 89 -8.90 11.56 3.97
CA GLY A 89 -9.56 12.68 4.61
C GLY A 89 -9.36 14.00 3.88
N ILE A 90 -10.15 15.00 4.25
CA ILE A 90 -10.07 16.36 3.71
C ILE A 90 -9.13 17.22 4.56
N LYS A 91 -9.12 17.00 5.88
CA LYS A 91 -8.26 17.73 6.79
C LYS A 91 -6.78 17.35 6.57
N SER A 92 -5.92 18.20 7.08
CA SER A 92 -4.48 18.04 6.86
C SER A 92 -3.82 16.96 7.71
N ASP A 93 -4.51 16.43 8.70
CA ASP A 93 -3.92 15.62 9.78
C ASP A 93 -4.84 14.48 10.29
N ASP A 94 -5.88 14.14 9.54
CA ASP A 94 -6.84 13.09 9.92
C ASP A 94 -6.14 11.72 10.11
N LEU A 95 -5.34 11.30 9.15
CA LEU A 95 -4.59 10.05 9.22
C LEU A 95 -3.48 10.15 10.28
N TYR A 96 -2.80 11.31 10.37
CA TYR A 96 -1.74 11.53 11.36
C TYR A 96 -2.26 11.24 12.78
N HIS A 97 -3.37 11.87 13.17
CA HIS A 97 -3.96 11.64 14.48
C HIS A 97 -4.44 10.19 14.67
N TYR A 98 -5.01 9.59 13.64
CA TYR A 98 -5.41 8.18 13.70
C TYR A 98 -4.22 7.26 14.00
N ILE A 99 -3.11 7.41 13.28
CA ILE A 99 -1.91 6.58 13.45
C ILE A 99 -1.20 6.89 14.79
N LYS A 100 -1.16 8.16 15.22
CA LYS A 100 -0.64 8.52 16.56
C LYS A 100 -1.42 7.83 17.68
N ASN A 101 -2.73 7.79 17.58
CA ASN A 101 -3.60 7.13 18.57
C ASN A 101 -3.42 5.60 18.58
N LYS A 102 -2.83 5.00 17.55
CA LYS A 102 -2.40 3.60 17.52
C LYS A 102 -1.05 3.36 18.24
N GLY A 103 -0.41 4.42 18.74
CA GLY A 103 0.82 4.33 19.52
C GLY A 103 2.12 4.48 18.72
N TYR A 104 2.05 4.80 17.43
CA TYR A 104 3.26 5.04 16.63
C TYR A 104 3.85 6.43 16.91
N ASN A 105 5.18 6.53 16.96
CA ASN A 105 5.88 7.79 17.13
C ASN A 105 6.23 8.45 15.78
N ASP A 106 6.60 9.74 15.81
CA ASP A 106 6.85 10.51 14.57
C ASP A 106 8.02 9.95 13.75
N GLY A 107 9.05 9.41 14.39
CA GLY A 107 10.17 8.77 13.71
C GLY A 107 9.71 7.58 12.86
N GLN A 108 8.88 6.70 13.44
CA GLN A 108 8.29 5.56 12.74
C GLN A 108 7.34 6.00 11.62
N MET A 109 6.52 7.00 11.89
CA MET A 109 5.53 7.52 10.92
C MET A 109 6.21 8.17 9.72
N LYS A 110 7.32 8.89 9.93
CA LYS A 110 8.11 9.51 8.87
C LYS A 110 8.60 8.49 7.84
N GLU A 111 9.04 7.32 8.31
CA GLU A 111 9.56 6.26 7.45
C GLU A 111 8.50 5.60 6.56
N SER A 112 7.21 5.78 6.89
CA SER A 112 6.11 5.25 6.06
C SER A 112 5.88 6.02 4.75
N GLY A 113 6.35 7.27 4.67
CA GLY A 113 6.11 8.16 3.53
C GLY A 113 4.66 8.65 3.40
N LEU A 114 3.82 8.41 4.41
CA LEU A 114 2.43 8.85 4.43
C LEU A 114 2.25 10.28 4.96
N PHE A 115 3.30 10.83 5.58
CA PHE A 115 3.28 12.13 6.24
C PHE A 115 4.37 13.03 5.69
N ILE A 116 4.09 14.33 5.71
CA ILE A 116 5.04 15.39 5.38
C ILE A 116 5.29 16.15 6.67
N TYR A 117 6.57 16.44 6.95
CA TYR A 117 7.02 17.17 8.13
C TYR A 117 7.67 18.47 7.68
N ASP A 118 7.12 19.58 8.07
CA ASP A 118 7.65 20.91 7.79
C ASP A 118 7.60 21.83 9.04
N GLU A 119 7.85 23.12 8.88
CA GLU A 119 7.84 24.10 9.98
C GLU A 119 6.48 24.24 10.67
N LYS A 120 5.39 23.83 10.01
CA LYS A 120 4.01 23.85 10.52
C LYS A 120 3.64 22.58 11.27
N GLY A 121 4.53 21.57 11.27
CA GLY A 121 4.32 20.28 11.91
C GLY A 121 4.15 19.13 10.91
N ALA A 122 3.51 18.07 11.38
CA ALA A 122 3.24 16.88 10.58
C ALA A 122 1.85 16.95 9.94
N HIS A 123 1.75 16.61 8.67
CA HIS A 123 0.48 16.57 7.96
C HIS A 123 0.42 15.40 6.95
N ASP A 124 -0.79 15.04 6.59
CA ASP A 124 -1.07 13.93 5.68
C ASP A 124 -0.60 14.25 4.27
N ARG A 125 0.12 13.30 3.67
CA ARG A 125 0.55 13.41 2.27
C ARG A 125 -0.62 13.33 1.28
N PHE A 126 -1.62 12.50 1.60
CA PHE A 126 -2.77 12.29 0.75
C PHE A 126 -4.00 12.97 1.35
N ARG A 127 -4.58 13.93 0.62
CA ARG A 127 -5.78 14.66 1.04
C ARG A 127 -6.78 14.74 -0.11
N ASN A 128 -8.05 14.51 0.20
CA ASN A 128 -9.15 14.55 -0.78
C ASN A 128 -8.86 13.71 -2.04
N ARG A 129 -8.43 12.44 -1.84
CA ARG A 129 -8.05 11.52 -2.91
C ARG A 129 -8.74 10.18 -2.78
N VAL A 130 -9.13 9.62 -3.92
CA VAL A 130 -9.38 8.17 -4.02
C VAL A 130 -8.04 7.46 -3.84
N MET A 131 -8.01 6.44 -2.97
CA MET A 131 -6.80 5.75 -2.56
C MET A 131 -6.72 4.34 -3.15
N PHE A 132 -5.56 4.01 -3.68
CA PHE A 132 -5.21 2.72 -4.26
C PHE A 132 -4.06 2.12 -3.46
N PRO A 133 -4.30 1.15 -2.57
CA PRO A 133 -3.20 0.47 -1.87
C PRO A 133 -2.32 -0.27 -2.86
N ILE A 134 -1.02 -0.06 -2.77
CA ILE A 134 -0.03 -0.83 -3.54
C ILE A 134 0.38 -2.01 -2.68
N ILE A 135 0.14 -3.21 -3.20
CA ILE A 135 0.32 -4.46 -2.47
C ILE A 135 1.41 -5.28 -3.17
N ASN A 136 2.40 -5.74 -2.40
CA ASN A 136 3.48 -6.57 -2.92
C ASN A 136 3.03 -8.04 -3.11
N THR A 137 3.92 -8.85 -3.69
CA THR A 137 3.68 -10.28 -3.94
C THR A 137 3.41 -11.10 -2.67
N ASN A 138 3.77 -10.60 -1.49
CA ASN A 138 3.51 -11.22 -0.19
C ASN A 138 2.22 -10.68 0.48
N ASN A 139 1.36 -10.01 -0.29
CA ASN A 139 0.10 -9.41 0.16
C ASN A 139 0.26 -8.37 1.29
N LYS A 140 1.41 -7.71 1.39
CA LYS A 140 1.64 -6.58 2.31
C LYS A 140 1.44 -5.25 1.59
N VAL A 141 0.77 -4.31 2.24
CA VAL A 141 0.63 -2.94 1.72
C VAL A 141 1.97 -2.23 1.87
N ILE A 142 2.54 -1.81 0.74
CA ILE A 142 3.87 -1.19 0.67
C ILE A 142 3.83 0.31 0.43
N GLY A 143 2.70 0.83 -0.04
CA GLY A 143 2.48 2.24 -0.34
C GLY A 143 1.12 2.48 -0.94
N PHE A 144 0.92 3.66 -1.50
CA PHE A 144 -0.37 4.07 -2.04
C PHE A 144 -0.20 4.92 -3.29
N GLY A 145 -1.15 4.76 -4.22
CA GLY A 145 -1.50 5.76 -5.20
C GLY A 145 -2.72 6.56 -4.72
N GLY A 146 -2.78 7.84 -5.05
CA GLY A 146 -3.92 8.69 -4.71
C GLY A 146 -4.35 9.55 -5.89
N ARG A 147 -5.59 9.41 -6.37
CA ARG A 147 -6.17 10.26 -7.41
C ARG A 147 -7.00 11.38 -6.79
N VAL A 148 -6.70 12.62 -7.10
CA VAL A 148 -7.45 13.77 -6.56
C VAL A 148 -8.91 13.71 -7.01
N MET A 149 -9.80 14.07 -6.09
CA MET A 149 -11.23 14.30 -6.37
C MET A 149 -11.45 15.79 -6.58
N GLY A 150 -12.03 16.15 -7.74
CA GLY A 150 -12.21 17.55 -8.15
C GLY A 150 -10.96 18.17 -8.76
N GLU A 151 -10.83 19.50 -8.61
CA GLU A 151 -9.70 20.28 -9.08
C GLU A 151 -8.55 20.22 -8.08
N GLY A 152 -7.40 19.78 -8.52
CA GLY A 152 -6.19 19.68 -7.69
C GLY A 152 -5.03 19.05 -8.44
N GLN A 153 -3.83 19.39 -8.02
CA GLN A 153 -2.60 18.88 -8.62
C GLN A 153 -1.71 18.21 -7.56
N PRO A 154 -0.97 17.19 -7.94
CA PRO A 154 -1.04 16.44 -9.20
C PRO A 154 -2.31 15.57 -9.25
N LYS A 155 -2.81 15.27 -10.46
CA LYS A 155 -3.97 14.39 -10.68
C LYS A 155 -3.77 13.02 -10.01
N TYR A 156 -2.58 12.44 -10.15
CA TYR A 156 -2.14 11.25 -9.43
C TYR A 156 -0.91 11.56 -8.58
N LEU A 157 -0.91 11.11 -7.36
CA LEU A 157 0.19 11.19 -6.41
C LEU A 157 0.50 9.80 -5.89
N ASN A 158 1.77 9.41 -5.89
CA ASN A 158 2.22 8.14 -5.33
C ASN A 158 2.99 8.35 -4.02
N SER A 159 3.04 7.32 -3.18
CA SER A 159 3.97 7.26 -2.08
C SER A 159 5.40 7.52 -2.58
N PRO A 160 6.26 8.16 -1.79
CA PRO A 160 7.69 8.20 -2.07
C PRO A 160 8.27 6.79 -1.93
N GLU A 161 9.51 6.62 -2.34
CA GLU A 161 10.26 5.41 -2.00
C GLU A 161 10.49 5.32 -0.50
N THR A 162 10.38 4.10 0.04
CA THR A 162 10.54 3.80 1.46
C THR A 162 11.34 2.51 1.63
N ILE A 163 11.63 2.13 2.87
CA ILE A 163 12.29 0.84 3.15
C ILE A 163 11.50 -0.37 2.63
N VAL A 164 10.18 -0.23 2.37
CA VAL A 164 9.29 -1.30 1.88
C VAL A 164 8.78 -1.08 0.45
N PHE A 165 8.99 0.09 -0.13
CA PHE A 165 8.46 0.44 -1.45
C PHE A 165 9.53 1.00 -2.38
N ASP A 166 9.78 0.29 -3.47
CA ASP A 166 10.61 0.68 -4.60
C ASP A 166 9.72 0.70 -5.86
N LYS A 167 9.51 1.88 -6.44
CA LYS A 167 8.64 2.06 -7.62
C LYS A 167 9.09 1.29 -8.84
N GLY A 168 10.39 1.12 -9.00
CA GLY A 168 10.98 0.42 -10.15
C GLY A 168 10.82 -1.10 -10.08
N ARG A 169 10.41 -1.64 -8.93
CA ARG A 169 10.34 -3.08 -8.68
C ARG A 169 8.93 -3.60 -8.38
N ASN A 170 7.94 -2.73 -8.35
CA ASN A 170 6.59 -3.11 -7.98
C ASN A 170 5.59 -2.72 -9.07
N LEU A 171 4.87 -3.70 -9.58
CA LEU A 171 3.73 -3.52 -10.46
C LEU A 171 2.44 -3.59 -9.65
N TYR A 172 1.53 -2.64 -9.89
CA TYR A 172 0.21 -2.65 -9.27
C TYR A 172 -0.60 -3.86 -9.75
N GLY A 173 -1.26 -4.54 -8.83
CA GLY A 173 -2.07 -5.73 -9.14
C GLY A 173 -1.28 -7.04 -9.28
N LEU A 174 0.07 -7.01 -9.27
CA LEU A 174 0.88 -8.21 -9.44
C LEU A 174 0.61 -9.28 -8.37
N ASN A 175 0.27 -8.88 -7.15
CA ASN A 175 -0.14 -9.80 -6.08
C ASN A 175 -1.40 -10.61 -6.43
N ALA A 176 -2.31 -10.03 -7.19
CA ALA A 176 -3.50 -10.70 -7.69
C ALA A 176 -3.20 -11.48 -8.98
N ALA A 177 -2.50 -10.86 -9.92
CA ALA A 177 -2.14 -11.46 -11.22
C ALA A 177 -1.32 -12.74 -11.09
N LYS A 178 -0.40 -12.84 -10.11
CA LYS A 178 0.42 -14.04 -9.87
C LYS A 178 -0.40 -15.30 -9.54
N ASN A 179 -1.64 -15.14 -9.06
CA ASN A 179 -2.54 -16.24 -8.74
C ASN A 179 -3.36 -16.67 -9.96
N SER A 180 -3.26 -15.98 -11.07
CA SER A 180 -3.88 -16.37 -12.34
C SER A 180 -3.24 -17.65 -12.88
N ARG A 181 -4.08 -18.54 -13.42
CA ARG A 181 -3.63 -19.77 -14.13
C ARG A 181 -3.31 -19.51 -15.60
N LYS A 182 -3.29 -18.25 -16.05
CA LYS A 182 -2.98 -17.89 -17.42
C LYS A 182 -1.47 -17.87 -17.66
N ASN A 183 -1.04 -18.20 -18.88
CA ASN A 183 0.37 -18.24 -19.28
C ASN A 183 0.91 -16.89 -19.75
N ASN A 184 0.12 -15.82 -19.60
CA ASN A 184 0.47 -14.46 -20.01
C ASN A 184 0.09 -13.46 -18.92
N ILE A 185 0.75 -12.30 -18.93
CA ILE A 185 0.43 -11.14 -18.08
C ILE A 185 0.00 -10.00 -19.00
N ILE A 186 -1.02 -9.26 -18.59
CA ILE A 186 -1.46 -8.03 -19.25
C ILE A 186 -0.87 -6.85 -18.48
N ILE A 187 -0.10 -6.01 -19.17
CA ILE A 187 0.48 -4.81 -18.61
C ILE A 187 -0.41 -3.63 -18.95
N CYS A 188 -0.83 -2.88 -17.94
CA CYS A 188 -1.66 -1.69 -18.04
C CYS A 188 -0.89 -0.45 -17.58
N GLU A 189 -1.25 0.73 -18.08
CA GLU A 189 -0.57 1.98 -17.73
C GLU A 189 -1.01 2.57 -16.39
N GLY A 190 -2.25 2.28 -15.94
CA GLY A 190 -2.81 2.93 -14.76
C GLY A 190 -3.56 1.99 -13.81
N TYR A 191 -3.74 2.45 -12.57
CA TYR A 191 -4.46 1.72 -11.52
C TYR A 191 -5.87 1.30 -11.95
N MET A 192 -6.61 2.22 -12.56
CA MET A 192 -7.99 1.96 -12.97
C MET A 192 -8.07 0.93 -14.10
N ASP A 193 -7.08 0.91 -14.98
CA ASP A 193 -7.05 -0.05 -16.08
C ASP A 193 -6.87 -1.48 -15.56
N VAL A 194 -5.92 -1.67 -14.61
CA VAL A 194 -5.74 -2.96 -13.92
C VAL A 194 -7.03 -3.38 -13.22
N ILE A 195 -7.66 -2.50 -12.45
CA ILE A 195 -8.87 -2.80 -11.69
C ILE A 195 -10.02 -3.17 -12.63
N SER A 196 -10.22 -2.42 -13.72
CA SER A 196 -11.26 -2.69 -14.69
C SER A 196 -11.04 -4.01 -15.42
N MET A 197 -9.79 -4.32 -15.77
CA MET A 197 -9.44 -5.62 -16.39
C MET A 197 -9.75 -6.78 -15.44
N HIS A 198 -9.38 -6.67 -14.17
CA HIS A 198 -9.72 -7.69 -13.17
C HIS A 198 -11.23 -7.86 -13.01
N GLN A 199 -11.99 -6.77 -12.94
CA GLN A 199 -13.45 -6.82 -12.86
C GLN A 199 -14.07 -7.50 -14.09
N ALA A 200 -13.48 -7.30 -15.27
CA ALA A 200 -13.89 -7.94 -16.51
C ALA A 200 -13.44 -9.42 -16.62
N GLY A 201 -12.79 -9.98 -15.58
CA GLY A 201 -12.36 -11.38 -15.53
C GLY A 201 -10.95 -11.64 -16.06
N PHE A 202 -10.18 -10.59 -16.40
CA PHE A 202 -8.78 -10.70 -16.82
C PHE A 202 -7.85 -10.67 -15.60
N ASN A 203 -7.84 -11.74 -14.83
CA ASN A 203 -7.13 -11.84 -13.55
C ASN A 203 -5.60 -11.78 -13.69
N GLN A 204 -5.06 -11.76 -14.89
CA GLN A 204 -3.63 -11.65 -15.19
C GLN A 204 -3.17 -10.20 -15.50
N ALA A 205 -4.00 -9.19 -15.26
CA ALA A 205 -3.63 -7.77 -15.41
C ALA A 205 -2.92 -7.22 -14.19
#